data_e87800f0695cf3352cb01e81311029a5
#
_entry.id   e87800f0695cf3352cb01e81311029a5
#
_cell.length_a   1.000
_cell.length_b   1.000
_cell.length_c   1.000
_cell.angle_alpha   90.00
_cell.angle_beta   90.00
_cell.angle_gamma   90.00
#
_symmetry.space_group_name_H-M   'P 1'
#
loop_
_entity.id
_entity.type
_entity.pdbx_description
1 polymer ?
#
loop_
_entity_poly.entity_id
_entity_poly.type
_entity_poly.pdbx_seq_one_letter_code
_entity_poly.pdbx_strand_id
1 'polypeptide(L)'
;MSYDKNNIFAKILRGEIPCKKVYENDHVLAFHDINPQKKVHVLVIPKGEYVDLDDFNKKASDKEIIELNKAITHVSSLVGANKKGYRALTNIGLS
;
A
#
# COMPACT_ATOMS: atom_id res chain seq x y z
N MET A 1 -14.26 13.32 -1.37
CA MET A 1 -14.18 12.67 -0.06
C MET A 1 -12.94 13.13 0.69
N SER A 2 -13.06 13.36 1.97
CA SER A 2 -11.91 13.71 2.80
C SER A 2 -11.28 12.44 3.38
N TYR A 3 -9.99 12.54 3.70
CA TYR A 3 -9.24 11.44 4.32
C TYR A 3 -9.71 11.24 5.76
N ASP A 4 -10.08 10.02 6.11
CA ASP A 4 -10.46 9.66 7.48
C ASP A 4 -9.22 9.25 8.25
N LYS A 5 -8.79 10.08 9.20
CA LYS A 5 -7.60 9.82 10.02
C LYS A 5 -7.77 8.64 10.98
N ASN A 6 -8.98 8.12 11.11
CA ASN A 6 -9.27 6.95 11.93
C ASN A 6 -9.39 5.66 11.13
N ASN A 7 -9.06 5.70 9.83
CA ASN A 7 -9.05 4.46 9.04
C ASN A 7 -7.92 3.54 9.51
N ILE A 8 -8.06 2.25 9.21
CA ILE A 8 -7.13 1.22 9.70
C ILE A 8 -5.70 1.47 9.21
N PHE A 9 -5.52 1.96 7.98
CA PHE A 9 -4.19 2.19 7.43
C PHE A 9 -3.50 3.37 8.11
N ALA A 10 -4.26 4.43 8.41
CA ALA A 10 -3.72 5.56 9.16
C ALA A 10 -3.26 5.12 10.55
N LYS A 11 -4.02 4.24 11.21
CA LYS A 11 -3.66 3.71 12.51
C LYS A 11 -2.40 2.84 12.44
N ILE A 12 -2.25 2.05 11.40
CA ILE A 12 -1.05 1.26 11.16
C ILE A 12 0.16 2.18 10.96
N LEU A 13 0.00 3.24 10.17
CA LEU A 13 1.09 4.20 9.92
C LEU A 13 1.53 4.92 11.20
N ARG A 14 0.62 5.18 12.13
CA ARG A 14 0.93 5.81 13.42
C ARG A 14 1.47 4.82 14.46
N GLY A 15 1.50 3.53 14.13
CA GLY A 15 1.94 2.50 15.07
C GLY A 15 0.90 2.07 16.09
N GLU A 16 -0.36 2.49 15.94
CA GLU A 16 -1.44 2.13 16.86
C GLU A 16 -1.93 0.70 16.65
N ILE A 17 -1.79 0.19 15.43
CA ILE A 17 -2.12 -1.19 15.09
C ILE A 17 -0.86 -1.85 14.54
N PRO A 18 -0.44 -3.01 15.09
CA PRO A 18 0.75 -3.68 14.60
C PRO A 18 0.52 -4.28 13.21
N CYS A 19 1.59 -4.38 12.43
CA CYS A 19 1.55 -5.04 11.13
C CYS A 19 2.85 -5.82 10.91
N LYS A 20 2.79 -6.81 10.01
CA LYS A 20 3.97 -7.56 9.60
C LYS A 20 4.54 -6.90 8.36
N LYS A 21 5.54 -6.05 8.55
CA LYS A 21 6.15 -5.29 7.47
C LYS A 21 6.89 -6.19 6.49
N VAL A 22 6.76 -5.85 5.21
CA VAL A 22 7.56 -6.43 4.13
C VAL A 22 8.61 -5.43 3.68
N TYR A 23 8.24 -4.16 3.58
CA TYR A 23 9.12 -3.11 3.08
C TYR A 23 8.62 -1.74 3.53
N GLU A 24 9.54 -0.85 3.78
CA GLU A 24 9.20 0.53 4.16
C GLU A 24 10.29 1.49 3.71
N ASN A 25 9.88 2.66 3.22
CA ASN A 25 10.78 3.79 3.02
C ASN A 25 10.06 5.08 3.43
N ASP A 26 10.61 6.24 3.07
CA ASP A 26 10.02 7.52 3.47
C ASP A 26 8.64 7.77 2.89
N HIS A 27 8.26 7.09 1.82
CA HIS A 27 7.04 7.36 1.07
C HIS A 27 6.02 6.25 1.09
N VAL A 28 6.43 5.01 1.36
CA VAL A 28 5.54 3.84 1.29
C VAL A 28 5.76 2.88 2.43
N LEU A 29 4.71 2.13 2.75
CA LEU A 29 4.75 1.00 3.67
C LEU A 29 4.08 -0.19 3.00
N ALA A 30 4.72 -1.35 3.04
CA ALA A 30 4.15 -2.60 2.56
C ALA A 30 4.12 -3.61 3.70
N PHE A 31 3.01 -4.32 3.85
CA PHE A 31 2.81 -5.28 4.93
C PHE A 31 1.83 -6.37 4.53
N HIS A 32 1.90 -7.50 5.21
CA HIS A 32 0.99 -8.62 4.96
C HIS A 32 -0.42 -8.26 5.43
N ASP A 33 -1.43 -8.60 4.61
CA ASP A 33 -2.82 -8.42 4.99
C ASP A 33 -3.14 -9.35 6.16
N ILE A 34 -3.87 -8.84 7.17
CA ILE A 34 -4.29 -9.63 8.34
C ILE A 34 -5.32 -10.69 7.95
N ASN A 35 -6.13 -10.40 6.93
CA ASN A 35 -7.16 -11.31 6.42
C ASN A 35 -6.88 -11.60 4.94
N PRO A 36 -5.81 -12.35 4.64
CA PRO A 36 -5.41 -12.57 3.25
C PRO A 36 -6.43 -13.44 2.51
N GLN A 37 -6.79 -13.02 1.30
CA GLN A 37 -7.68 -13.79 0.44
C GLN A 37 -6.90 -14.76 -0.46
N LYS A 38 -5.60 -14.61 -0.50
CA LYS A 38 -4.67 -15.45 -1.25
C LYS A 38 -3.53 -15.86 -0.33
N LYS A 39 -2.79 -16.89 -0.72
CA LYS A 39 -1.64 -17.38 0.05
C LYS A 39 -0.63 -16.26 0.31
N VAL A 40 -0.41 -15.41 -0.67
CA VAL A 40 0.40 -14.19 -0.52
C VAL A 40 -0.50 -13.01 -0.84
N HIS A 41 -0.73 -12.16 0.15
CA HIS A 41 -1.55 -10.96 -0.02
C HIS A 41 -0.87 -9.83 0.73
N VAL A 42 -0.21 -8.94 -0.01
CA VAL A 42 0.54 -7.81 0.56
C VAL A 42 -0.14 -6.52 0.16
N LEU A 43 -0.28 -5.62 1.13
CA LEU A 43 -0.81 -4.29 0.92
C LEU A 43 0.37 -3.32 0.79
N VAL A 44 0.32 -2.45 -0.21
CA VAL A 44 1.31 -1.41 -0.42
C VAL A 44 0.60 -0.07 -0.34
N ILE A 45 0.91 0.73 0.66
CA ILE A 45 0.22 1.99 0.89
C ILE A 45 1.20 3.17 0.89
N PRO A 46 0.74 4.36 0.42
CA PRO A 46 1.52 5.58 0.58
C PRO A 46 1.44 6.05 2.04
N LYS A 47 2.48 6.72 2.51
CA LYS A 47 2.49 7.29 3.86
C LYS A 47 1.70 8.59 3.96
N GLY A 48 1.46 9.27 2.85
CA GLY A 48 0.63 10.47 2.82
C GLY A 48 -0.86 10.15 2.98
N GLU A 49 -1.64 11.19 3.24
CA GLU A 49 -3.07 11.06 3.49
C GLU A 49 -3.85 11.16 2.18
N TYR A 50 -3.99 10.03 1.50
CA TYR A 50 -4.72 9.93 0.22
C TYR A 50 -5.83 8.91 0.35
N VAL A 51 -7.00 9.24 -0.19
CA VAL A 51 -8.23 8.44 -0.06
C VAL A 51 -8.18 7.18 -0.94
N ASP A 52 -7.69 7.36 -2.17
CA ASP A 52 -7.64 6.29 -3.18
C ASP A 52 -6.60 6.65 -4.24
N LEU A 53 -6.49 5.82 -5.27
CA LEU A 53 -5.52 6.04 -6.34
C LEU A 53 -5.78 7.34 -7.11
N ASP A 54 -7.05 7.68 -7.34
CA ASP A 54 -7.39 8.92 -8.04
C ASP A 54 -6.94 10.14 -7.25
N ASP A 55 -7.22 10.16 -5.94
CA ASP A 55 -6.79 11.23 -5.04
C ASP A 55 -5.26 11.31 -4.99
N PHE A 56 -4.61 10.17 -4.87
CA PHE A 56 -3.15 10.07 -4.84
C PHE A 56 -2.53 10.66 -6.10
N ASN A 57 -3.01 10.23 -7.28
CA ASN A 57 -2.43 10.70 -8.54
C ASN A 57 -2.66 12.18 -8.80
N LYS A 58 -3.71 12.75 -8.23
CA LYS A 58 -4.01 14.18 -8.39
C LYS A 58 -3.19 15.07 -7.45
N LYS A 59 -2.86 14.59 -6.26
CA LYS A 59 -2.29 15.42 -5.20
C LYS A 59 -0.85 15.09 -4.82
N ALA A 60 -0.43 13.84 -5.00
CA ALA A 60 0.91 13.42 -4.59
C ALA A 60 1.98 14.02 -5.49
N SER A 61 3.20 14.15 -4.95
CA SER A 61 4.34 14.57 -5.73
C SER A 61 4.76 13.47 -6.71
N ASP A 62 5.52 13.85 -7.73
CA ASP A 62 6.07 12.89 -8.68
C ASP A 62 6.89 11.82 -7.97
N LYS A 63 7.67 12.22 -6.98
CA LYS A 63 8.49 11.28 -6.21
C LYS A 63 7.64 10.26 -5.45
N GLU A 64 6.57 10.71 -4.82
CA GLU A 64 5.64 9.80 -4.12
C GLU A 64 5.02 8.79 -5.10
N ILE A 65 4.63 9.23 -6.27
CA ILE A 65 4.03 8.37 -7.31
C ILE A 65 5.05 7.34 -7.79
N ILE A 66 6.26 7.78 -8.10
CA ILE A 66 7.33 6.90 -8.55
C ILE A 66 7.67 5.86 -7.47
N GLU A 67 7.79 6.29 -6.23
CA GLU A 67 8.15 5.39 -5.12
C GLU A 67 7.08 4.34 -4.87
N LEU A 68 5.81 4.69 -4.95
CA LEU A 68 4.73 3.72 -4.79
C LEU A 68 4.78 2.65 -5.90
N ASN A 69 4.95 3.07 -7.14
CA ASN A 69 4.99 2.14 -8.27
C ASN A 69 6.21 1.22 -8.22
N LYS A 70 7.38 1.76 -7.90
CA LYS A 70 8.59 0.94 -7.76
C LYS A 70 8.49 -0.03 -6.60
N ALA A 71 7.83 0.36 -5.51
CA ALA A 71 7.62 -0.49 -4.36
C ALA A 71 6.82 -1.74 -4.71
N ILE A 72 5.83 -1.64 -5.58
CA ILE A 72 5.02 -2.79 -6.01
C ILE A 72 5.92 -3.88 -6.60
N THR A 73 6.79 -3.52 -7.52
CA THR A 73 7.74 -4.46 -8.15
C THR A 73 8.74 -5.00 -7.14
N HIS A 74 9.28 -4.13 -6.30
CA HIS A 74 10.27 -4.53 -5.29
C HIS A 74 9.67 -5.52 -4.29
N VAL A 75 8.46 -5.25 -3.80
CA VAL A 75 7.76 -6.10 -2.85
C VAL A 75 7.44 -7.46 -3.47
N SER A 76 7.01 -7.50 -4.72
CA SER A 76 6.73 -8.78 -5.40
C SER A 76 7.96 -9.68 -5.42
N SER A 77 9.14 -9.09 -5.59
CA SER A 77 10.40 -9.81 -5.55
C SER A 77 10.72 -10.32 -4.14
N LEU A 78 10.50 -9.47 -3.12
CA LEU A 78 10.79 -9.83 -1.73
C LEU A 78 9.97 -11.03 -1.25
N VAL A 79 8.72 -11.14 -1.66
CA VAL A 79 7.83 -12.23 -1.23
C VAL A 79 7.78 -13.39 -2.22
N GLY A 80 8.56 -13.33 -3.31
CA GLY A 80 8.64 -14.41 -4.29
C GLY A 80 7.46 -14.48 -5.25
N ALA A 81 6.56 -13.50 -5.23
CA ALA A 81 5.39 -13.49 -6.09
C ALA A 81 5.74 -13.35 -7.58
N ASN A 82 6.88 -12.71 -7.87
CA ASN A 82 7.34 -12.50 -9.25
C ASN A 82 7.70 -13.81 -9.99
N LYS A 83 7.91 -14.91 -9.27
CA LYS A 83 8.34 -16.18 -9.88
C LYS A 83 7.21 -16.85 -10.66
N LYS A 84 5.97 -16.77 -10.18
CA LYS A 84 4.81 -17.40 -10.82
C LYS A 84 3.83 -16.38 -11.37
N GLY A 85 4.11 -15.10 -11.19
CA GLY A 85 3.21 -14.03 -11.55
C GLY A 85 2.32 -13.62 -10.38
N TYR A 86 1.75 -12.43 -10.49
CA TYR A 86 0.89 -11.87 -9.45
C TYR A 86 -0.02 -10.82 -10.07
N ARG A 87 -1.02 -10.43 -9.30
CA ARG A 87 -1.94 -9.37 -9.67
C ARG A 87 -1.76 -8.20 -8.71
N ALA A 88 -1.60 -7.00 -9.26
CA ALA A 88 -1.64 -5.77 -8.49
C ALA A 88 -2.97 -5.09 -8.79
N LEU A 89 -3.70 -4.72 -7.75
CA LEU A 89 -5.00 -4.07 -7.90
C LEU A 89 -5.22 -3.01 -6.84
N THR A 90 -6.13 -2.10 -7.12
CA THR A 90 -6.58 -1.11 -6.16
C THR A 90 -8.10 -0.97 -6.28
N ASN A 91 -8.74 -0.61 -5.17
CA ASN A 91 -10.19 -0.33 -5.17
C ASN A 91 -10.39 1.18 -5.07
N ILE A 92 -11.30 1.69 -5.87
CA ILE A 92 -11.66 3.10 -5.86
C ILE A 92 -13.16 3.20 -5.61
N GLY A 93 -13.56 3.98 -4.63
CA GLY A 93 -14.96 4.12 -4.25
C GLY A 93 -15.50 2.84 -3.62
N LEU A 94 -16.66 2.41 -4.08
CA LEU A 94 -17.37 1.24 -3.52
C LEU A 94 -17.09 -0.07 -4.26
N SER A 95 -16.15 -0.05 -5.16
CA SER A 95 -15.84 -1.27 -5.93
C SER A 95 -15.07 -2.32 -5.10
#